data_dfd7cc05e0242222d567e8d6721b7bf5
#
_entry.id   dfd7cc05e0242222d567e8d6721b7bf5
#
_cell.length_a   1.000
_cell.length_b   1.000
_cell.length_c   1.000
_cell.angle_alpha   90.00
_cell.angle_beta   90.00
_cell.angle_gamma   90.00
#
_symmetry.space_group_name_H-M   'P 1'
#
loop_
_entity.id
_entity.type
_entity.pdbx_description
1 polymer ?
#
loop_
_entity_poly.entity_id
_entity_poly.type
_entity_poly.pdbx_seq_one_letter_code
_entity_poly.pdbx_strand_id
1 'polypeptide(L)'
;MKKIINDIRKKGRLMMLSCCTILGLLLASCDYWHDSYEGCEELLKTHLKVQFIYDMNMKFADAFPHEVKNVTLYAFDQQGKLAYVKTEAAEKIIAEEGMNIDDLTPGVYDLLVWAQGEERYAGSYTFGQASIGSSACDVLKATVNRADKGIVDHDLTPLFHGQLAKANLTKMEKGGTRTVKVSLTKNTNHFKVVLQNLSGVNLSADDFIFQITDNNGKMDYDNS
;
A
#
# COMPACT_ATOMS: atom_id res chain seq x y z
N MET A 1 -32.82 38.46 73.92
CA MET A 1 -33.38 37.87 72.68
C MET A 1 -32.68 38.39 71.39
N LYS A 2 -32.56 39.70 71.20
CA LYS A 2 -31.93 40.26 69.93
C LYS A 2 -30.46 39.83 69.68
N LYS A 3 -29.66 39.60 70.72
CA LYS A 3 -28.23 39.22 70.59
C LYS A 3 -28.07 37.79 70.04
N ILE A 4 -28.92 36.86 70.42
CA ILE A 4 -28.92 35.47 70.01
C ILE A 4 -29.32 35.33 68.55
N ILE A 5 -30.30 36.12 68.11
CA ILE A 5 -30.80 36.09 66.71
C ILE A 5 -29.72 36.64 65.76
N ASN A 6 -28.93 37.65 66.18
CA ASN A 6 -27.84 38.19 65.35
C ASN A 6 -26.67 37.22 65.26
N ASP A 7 -26.38 36.44 66.28
CA ASP A 7 -25.29 35.41 66.24
C ASP A 7 -25.66 34.24 65.32
N ILE A 8 -26.95 33.82 65.35
CA ILE A 8 -27.43 32.77 64.47
C ILE A 8 -27.41 33.23 62.98
N ARG A 9 -27.80 34.49 62.71
CA ARG A 9 -27.69 35.06 61.36
C ARG A 9 -26.24 35.20 60.88
N LYS A 10 -25.30 35.58 61.75
CA LYS A 10 -23.89 35.67 61.38
C LYS A 10 -23.28 34.30 61.10
N LYS A 11 -23.55 33.27 61.90
CA LYS A 11 -23.12 31.90 61.68
C LYS A 11 -23.73 31.30 60.40
N GLY A 12 -25.00 31.54 60.13
CA GLY A 12 -25.67 31.10 58.89
C GLY A 12 -25.08 31.75 57.64
N ARG A 13 -24.77 33.06 57.68
CA ARG A 13 -24.08 33.75 56.56
C ARG A 13 -22.66 33.23 56.32
N LEU A 14 -21.90 32.95 57.41
CA LEU A 14 -20.57 32.42 57.30
C LEU A 14 -20.57 30.99 56.72
N MET A 15 -21.54 30.18 57.11
CA MET A 15 -21.71 28.81 56.61
C MET A 15 -22.12 28.78 55.14
N MET A 16 -23.01 29.74 54.73
CA MET A 16 -23.41 29.88 53.35
C MET A 16 -22.30 30.37 52.43
N LEU A 17 -21.45 31.30 52.88
CA LEU A 17 -20.29 31.76 52.16
C LEU A 17 -19.24 30.64 52.00
N SER A 18 -19.02 29.81 53.04
CA SER A 18 -18.10 28.66 52.98
C SER A 18 -18.59 27.57 52.01
N CYS A 19 -19.92 27.34 51.96
CA CYS A 19 -20.50 26.36 51.02
C CYS A 19 -20.40 26.83 49.57
N CYS A 20 -20.61 28.13 49.30
CA CYS A 20 -20.43 28.70 47.96
C CYS A 20 -19.01 28.69 47.46
N THR A 21 -18.00 28.88 48.34
CA THR A 21 -16.58 28.81 47.95
C THR A 21 -16.15 27.38 47.68
N ILE A 22 -16.63 26.41 48.44
CA ILE A 22 -16.34 24.98 48.16
C ILE A 22 -17.02 24.52 46.87
N LEU A 23 -18.24 24.94 46.61
CA LEU A 23 -18.94 24.60 45.35
C LEU A 23 -18.30 25.29 44.15
N GLY A 24 -17.79 26.52 44.30
CA GLY A 24 -17.05 27.22 43.25
C GLY A 24 -15.71 26.56 42.89
N LEU A 25 -15.03 25.99 43.87
CA LEU A 25 -13.76 25.25 43.69
C LEU A 25 -13.98 23.88 43.00
N LEU A 26 -15.15 23.26 43.20
CA LEU A 26 -15.51 22.01 42.52
C LEU A 26 -15.90 22.22 41.06
N LEU A 27 -16.36 23.40 40.68
CA LEU A 27 -16.71 23.73 39.30
C LEU A 27 -15.47 24.20 38.47
N ALA A 28 -14.43 24.69 39.14
CA ALA A 28 -13.15 25.06 38.47
C ALA A 28 -12.27 23.85 38.17
N SER A 29 -12.61 22.66 38.69
CA SER A 29 -11.84 21.43 38.48
C SER A 29 -12.08 20.72 37.14
N CYS A 30 -13.05 21.19 36.33
CA CYS A 30 -13.34 20.55 35.05
C CYS A 30 -12.41 20.98 33.90
N ASP A 31 -11.64 22.07 34.07
CA ASP A 31 -10.74 22.55 33.00
C ASP A 31 -9.30 22.01 33.14
N TYR A 32 -8.97 21.32 34.21
CA TYR A 32 -7.62 20.77 34.42
C TYR A 32 -7.37 19.41 33.70
N TRP A 33 -8.40 18.83 33.12
CA TRP A 33 -8.30 17.58 32.36
C TRP A 33 -8.46 17.78 30.85
N HIS A 34 -8.32 19.00 30.35
CA HIS A 34 -7.95 19.20 28.96
C HIS A 34 -6.45 18.94 28.82
N ASP A 35 -6.08 17.67 28.90
CA ASP A 35 -4.85 17.24 28.26
C ASP A 35 -4.97 17.69 26.81
N SER A 36 -4.18 18.70 26.45
CA SER A 36 -3.96 19.03 25.06
C SER A 36 -3.55 17.76 24.38
N TYR A 37 -4.35 17.26 23.46
CA TYR A 37 -4.03 16.12 22.60
C TYR A 37 -2.88 16.45 21.63
N GLU A 38 -2.06 17.43 21.93
CA GLU A 38 -0.79 17.75 21.29
C GLU A 38 0.17 16.57 21.51
N GLY A 39 0.23 15.69 20.53
CA GLY A 39 0.99 14.42 20.58
C GLY A 39 0.15 13.18 20.32
N CYS A 40 -1.17 13.27 20.37
CA CYS A 40 -2.07 12.17 19.99
C CYS A 40 -2.53 12.23 18.53
N GLU A 41 -2.10 13.21 17.75
CA GLU A 41 -2.45 13.31 16.32
C GLU A 41 -2.05 12.07 15.54
N GLU A 42 -0.96 11.43 15.91
CA GLU A 42 -0.49 10.20 15.28
C GLU A 42 -1.42 9.01 15.56
N LEU A 43 -1.97 8.93 16.77
CA LEU A 43 -2.96 7.90 17.15
C LEU A 43 -4.31 8.10 16.47
N LEU A 44 -4.56 9.28 15.92
CA LEU A 44 -5.80 9.61 15.19
C LEU A 44 -5.64 9.46 13.68
N LYS A 45 -4.42 9.25 13.18
CA LYS A 45 -4.17 8.98 11.76
C LYS A 45 -4.75 7.64 11.40
N THR A 46 -5.35 7.60 10.26
CA THR A 46 -5.88 6.39 9.67
C THR A 46 -4.80 5.76 8.82
N HIS A 47 -4.53 4.48 9.05
CA HIS A 47 -3.51 3.75 8.33
C HIS A 47 -4.13 2.84 7.28
N LEU A 48 -3.63 2.88 6.06
CA LEU A 48 -3.93 1.90 5.04
C LEU A 48 -2.80 0.87 5.03
N LYS A 49 -3.15 -0.41 5.10
CA LYS A 49 -2.24 -1.53 4.90
C LYS A 49 -2.65 -2.28 3.64
N VAL A 50 -1.73 -2.45 2.71
CA VAL A 50 -1.95 -3.19 1.48
C VAL A 50 -1.21 -4.52 1.54
N GLN A 51 -1.97 -5.61 1.49
CA GLN A 51 -1.44 -6.97 1.37
C GLN A 51 -1.44 -7.38 -0.09
N PHE A 52 -0.37 -8.07 -0.51
CA PHE A 52 -0.23 -8.59 -1.87
C PHE A 52 -0.30 -10.11 -1.83
N ILE A 53 -0.99 -10.68 -2.81
CA ILE A 53 -1.18 -12.13 -2.93
C ILE A 53 -0.84 -12.52 -4.36
N TYR A 54 -0.03 -13.57 -4.53
CA TYR A 54 0.21 -14.21 -5.81
C TYR A 54 -0.19 -15.68 -5.72
N ASP A 55 -1.48 -15.95 -5.85
CA ASP A 55 -2.10 -17.29 -5.82
C ASP A 55 -2.56 -17.77 -7.21
N MET A 56 -2.61 -16.89 -8.21
CA MET A 56 -2.88 -17.23 -9.60
C MET A 56 -1.65 -17.89 -10.25
N ASN A 57 -1.24 -19.04 -9.71
CA ASN A 57 -0.11 -19.81 -10.17
C ASN A 57 -0.43 -21.31 -10.18
N MET A 58 0.39 -22.12 -10.84
CA MET A 58 0.16 -23.57 -10.97
C MET A 58 0.28 -24.34 -9.63
N LYS A 59 0.76 -23.72 -8.57
CA LYS A 59 0.92 -24.35 -7.24
C LYS A 59 -0.32 -24.17 -6.37
N PHE A 60 -1.28 -23.32 -6.80
CA PHE A 60 -2.51 -22.99 -6.05
C PHE A 60 -2.25 -22.53 -4.60
N ALA A 61 -1.12 -21.86 -4.38
CA ALA A 61 -0.69 -21.32 -3.11
C ALA A 61 -0.10 -19.93 -3.30
N ASP A 62 -0.17 -19.09 -2.25
CA ASP A 62 0.44 -17.76 -2.31
C ASP A 62 1.96 -17.86 -2.45
N ALA A 63 2.47 -17.47 -3.59
CA ALA A 63 3.89 -17.47 -3.90
C ALA A 63 4.53 -16.07 -3.79
N PHE A 64 3.79 -15.06 -3.34
CA PHE A 64 4.33 -13.71 -3.14
C PHE A 64 5.63 -13.71 -2.34
N PRO A 65 5.74 -14.39 -1.18
CA PRO A 65 6.96 -14.36 -0.37
C PRO A 65 8.19 -14.93 -1.05
N HIS A 66 7.99 -15.76 -2.06
CA HIS A 66 9.08 -16.50 -2.72
C HIS A 66 9.47 -15.93 -4.07
N GLU A 67 8.53 -15.31 -4.78
CA GLU A 67 8.75 -14.91 -6.17
C GLU A 67 8.87 -13.39 -6.34
N VAL A 68 8.35 -12.58 -5.41
CA VAL A 68 8.41 -11.12 -5.48
C VAL A 68 9.55 -10.58 -4.62
N LYS A 69 10.25 -9.55 -5.12
CA LYS A 69 11.36 -8.88 -4.44
C LYS A 69 11.10 -7.41 -4.18
N ASN A 70 10.46 -6.73 -5.11
CA ASN A 70 10.15 -5.32 -5.00
C ASN A 70 8.73 -5.06 -5.48
N VAL A 71 8.05 -4.13 -4.83
CA VAL A 71 6.68 -3.71 -5.15
C VAL A 71 6.64 -2.20 -5.24
N THR A 72 6.07 -1.67 -6.33
CA THR A 72 5.72 -0.25 -6.46
C THR A 72 4.20 -0.14 -6.53
N LEU A 73 3.62 0.53 -5.54
CA LEU A 73 2.20 0.81 -5.46
C LEU A 73 1.94 2.25 -5.87
N TYR A 74 0.93 2.45 -6.69
CA TYR A 74 0.38 3.74 -7.10
C TYR A 74 -1.07 3.83 -6.64
N ALA A 75 -1.47 4.96 -6.06
CA ALA A 75 -2.85 5.22 -5.70
C ALA A 75 -3.37 6.44 -6.47
N PHE A 76 -4.44 6.25 -7.24
CA PHE A 76 -5.10 7.29 -8.02
C PHE A 76 -6.39 7.71 -7.34
N ASP A 77 -6.65 9.00 -7.29
CA ASP A 77 -7.88 9.57 -6.77
C ASP A 77 -9.07 9.36 -7.74
N GLN A 78 -10.25 9.78 -7.32
CA GLN A 78 -11.48 9.68 -8.14
C GLN A 78 -11.45 10.52 -9.42
N GLN A 79 -10.51 11.46 -9.53
CA GLN A 79 -10.26 12.28 -10.71
C GLN A 79 -9.20 11.65 -11.64
N GLY A 80 -8.70 10.45 -11.29
CA GLY A 80 -7.66 9.76 -12.04
C GLY A 80 -6.27 10.38 -11.90
N LYS A 81 -6.05 11.21 -10.87
CA LYS A 81 -4.74 11.80 -10.57
C LYS A 81 -3.98 10.93 -9.60
N LEU A 82 -2.67 10.80 -9.79
CA LEU A 82 -1.80 10.11 -8.85
C LEU A 82 -1.73 10.89 -7.53
N ALA A 83 -2.28 10.30 -6.48
CA ALA A 83 -2.27 10.85 -5.12
C ALA A 83 -1.08 10.36 -4.30
N TYR A 84 -0.60 9.14 -4.57
CA TYR A 84 0.46 8.52 -3.79
C TYR A 84 1.23 7.48 -4.60
N VAL A 85 2.54 7.37 -4.34
CA VAL A 85 3.39 6.32 -4.87
C VAL A 85 4.39 5.87 -3.81
N LYS A 86 4.59 4.55 -3.70
CA LYS A 86 5.58 3.96 -2.79
C LYS A 86 6.19 2.72 -3.40
N THR A 87 7.52 2.62 -3.31
CA THR A 87 8.26 1.40 -3.62
C THR A 87 8.84 0.82 -2.34
N GLU A 88 8.68 -0.48 -2.16
CA GLU A 88 9.15 -1.17 -0.97
C GLU A 88 9.63 -2.59 -1.30
N ALA A 89 10.66 -3.07 -0.59
CA ALA A 89 11.14 -4.43 -0.72
C ALA A 89 10.12 -5.44 -0.15
N ALA A 90 9.95 -6.57 -0.82
CA ALA A 90 9.00 -7.60 -0.39
C ALA A 90 9.33 -8.17 0.99
N GLU A 91 10.59 -8.25 1.37
CA GLU A 91 11.01 -8.68 2.72
C GLU A 91 10.40 -7.80 3.82
N LYS A 92 10.40 -6.48 3.61
CA LYS A 92 9.79 -5.55 4.57
C LYS A 92 8.28 -5.68 4.59
N ILE A 93 7.65 -5.80 3.41
CA ILE A 93 6.20 -6.02 3.29
C ILE A 93 5.76 -7.29 4.02
N ILE A 94 6.54 -8.37 3.91
CA ILE A 94 6.28 -9.63 4.61
C ILE A 94 6.43 -9.47 6.12
N ALA A 95 7.53 -8.83 6.57
CA ALA A 95 7.80 -8.62 8.00
C ALA A 95 6.73 -7.73 8.67
N GLU A 96 6.15 -6.79 7.95
CA GLU A 96 5.11 -5.88 8.43
C GLU A 96 3.68 -6.37 8.12
N GLU A 97 3.53 -7.57 7.55
CA GLU A 97 2.24 -8.16 7.13
C GLU A 97 1.47 -7.28 6.13
N GLY A 98 2.18 -6.52 5.32
CA GLY A 98 1.67 -5.63 4.28
C GLY A 98 2.45 -4.34 4.15
N MET A 99 2.22 -3.60 3.08
CA MET A 99 2.77 -2.26 2.86
C MET A 99 1.94 -1.23 3.60
N ASN A 100 2.55 -0.51 4.54
CA ASN A 100 1.88 0.57 5.27
C ASN A 100 1.90 1.85 4.45
N ILE A 101 0.76 2.54 4.40
CA ILE A 101 0.56 3.81 3.71
C ILE A 101 -0.04 4.80 4.70
N ASP A 102 0.76 5.75 5.17
CA ASP A 102 0.41 6.62 6.29
C ASP A 102 -0.01 8.03 5.84
N ASP A 103 0.38 8.45 4.62
CA ASP A 103 0.22 9.83 4.16
C ASP A 103 -0.96 10.01 3.18
N LEU A 104 -1.83 9.00 3.06
CA LEU A 104 -2.97 9.09 2.16
C LEU A 104 -4.18 9.66 2.90
N THR A 105 -4.77 10.72 2.35
CA THR A 105 -5.99 11.30 2.91
C THR A 105 -7.19 10.36 2.76
N PRO A 106 -8.18 10.40 3.70
CA PRO A 106 -9.38 9.61 3.53
C PRO A 106 -10.08 9.87 2.19
N GLY A 107 -10.35 8.81 1.44
CA GLY A 107 -10.90 8.92 0.08
C GLY A 107 -11.24 7.57 -0.53
N VAL A 108 -11.57 7.57 -1.81
CA VAL A 108 -11.69 6.36 -2.64
C VAL A 108 -10.58 6.40 -3.68
N TYR A 109 -9.80 5.33 -3.78
CA TYR A 109 -8.64 5.26 -4.64
C TYR A 109 -8.66 4.02 -5.52
N ASP A 110 -8.16 4.16 -6.73
CA ASP A 110 -7.79 3.02 -7.57
C ASP A 110 -6.31 2.72 -7.33
N LEU A 111 -6.02 1.49 -6.93
CA LEU A 111 -4.66 1.03 -6.67
C LEU A 111 -4.13 0.27 -7.87
N LEU A 112 -2.93 0.63 -8.30
CA LEU A 112 -2.16 -0.05 -9.34
C LEU A 112 -0.83 -0.51 -8.76
N VAL A 113 -0.39 -1.70 -9.15
CA VAL A 113 0.83 -2.30 -8.66
C VAL A 113 1.66 -2.85 -9.81
N TRP A 114 2.93 -2.44 -9.84
CA TRP A 114 3.97 -3.15 -10.56
C TRP A 114 4.92 -3.79 -9.54
N ALA A 115 5.18 -5.08 -9.70
CA ALA A 115 6.12 -5.78 -8.83
C ALA A 115 7.11 -6.59 -9.67
N GLN A 116 8.30 -6.77 -9.12
CA GLN A 116 9.38 -7.49 -9.78
C GLN A 116 9.90 -8.62 -8.88
N GLY A 117 10.27 -9.72 -9.52
CA GLY A 117 10.97 -10.82 -8.86
C GLY A 117 12.47 -10.56 -8.73
N GLU A 118 13.22 -11.64 -8.53
CA GLU A 118 14.68 -11.58 -8.51
C GLU A 118 15.22 -11.07 -9.85
N GLU A 119 16.09 -10.08 -9.78
CA GLU A 119 16.68 -9.48 -10.97
C GLU A 119 17.53 -10.53 -11.71
N ARG A 120 17.15 -10.82 -12.95
CA ARG A 120 17.87 -11.72 -13.84
C ARG A 120 18.69 -10.97 -14.87
N TYR A 121 18.17 -9.83 -15.30
CA TYR A 121 18.83 -8.93 -16.22
C TYR A 121 18.50 -7.48 -15.85
N ALA A 122 19.55 -6.69 -15.57
CA ALA A 122 19.39 -5.29 -15.24
C ALA A 122 18.75 -4.52 -16.40
N GLY A 123 17.70 -3.76 -16.09
CA GLY A 123 17.01 -2.99 -17.10
C GLY A 123 16.13 -3.81 -18.04
N SER A 124 15.57 -4.95 -17.60
CA SER A 124 14.60 -5.73 -18.39
C SER A 124 13.44 -4.91 -18.90
N TYR A 125 13.03 -3.88 -18.14
CA TYR A 125 11.87 -3.03 -18.43
C TYR A 125 12.17 -1.56 -18.26
N THR A 126 11.47 -0.75 -19.06
CA THR A 126 11.29 0.68 -18.81
C THR A 126 9.85 0.92 -18.37
N PHE A 127 9.70 1.55 -17.20
CA PHE A 127 8.38 1.91 -16.68
C PHE A 127 8.06 3.37 -17.00
N GLY A 128 6.82 3.61 -17.38
CA GLY A 128 6.30 4.97 -17.51
C GLY A 128 6.36 5.71 -16.18
N GLN A 129 6.62 7.00 -16.23
CA GLN A 129 6.74 7.83 -15.04
C GLN A 129 5.47 8.64 -14.83
N ALA A 130 4.97 8.62 -13.61
CA ALA A 130 3.83 9.42 -13.19
C ALA A 130 4.26 10.41 -12.09
N SER A 131 3.73 11.62 -12.14
CA SER A 131 3.99 12.67 -11.13
C SER A 131 2.77 12.84 -10.24
N ILE A 132 2.98 12.95 -8.93
CA ILE A 132 1.89 13.21 -7.97
C ILE A 132 1.12 14.47 -8.37
N GLY A 133 -0.21 14.33 -8.39
CA GLY A 133 -1.16 15.41 -8.69
C GLY A 133 -1.44 15.67 -10.16
N SER A 134 -0.67 15.10 -11.11
CA SER A 134 -0.79 15.45 -12.53
C SER A 134 -1.07 14.31 -13.50
N SER A 135 -0.62 13.10 -13.24
CA SER A 135 -0.61 12.06 -14.24
C SER A 135 -1.77 11.09 -14.09
N ALA A 136 -2.38 10.73 -15.20
CA ALA A 136 -3.33 9.62 -15.28
C ALA A 136 -2.60 8.26 -15.29
N CYS A 137 -3.32 7.18 -14.99
CA CYS A 137 -2.75 5.83 -14.90
C CYS A 137 -2.24 5.29 -16.24
N ASP A 138 -2.75 5.79 -17.36
CA ASP A 138 -2.37 5.36 -18.71
C ASP A 138 -0.90 5.59 -19.07
N VAL A 139 -0.18 6.42 -18.32
CA VAL A 139 1.27 6.60 -18.49
C VAL A 139 2.09 5.48 -17.84
N LEU A 140 1.51 4.71 -16.92
CA LEU A 140 2.20 3.65 -16.18
C LEU A 140 2.25 2.34 -16.97
N LYS A 141 3.02 2.36 -18.03
CA LYS A 141 3.25 1.20 -18.92
C LYS A 141 4.58 0.55 -18.58
N ALA A 142 4.64 -0.77 -18.67
CA ALA A 142 5.88 -1.52 -18.63
C ALA A 142 6.28 -1.91 -20.05
N THR A 143 7.43 -1.46 -20.52
CA THR A 143 7.96 -1.75 -21.85
C THR A 143 9.18 -2.63 -21.72
N VAL A 144 9.19 -3.77 -22.43
CA VAL A 144 10.34 -4.66 -22.48
C VAL A 144 11.47 -3.98 -23.25
N ASN A 145 12.63 -3.85 -22.62
CA ASN A 145 13.82 -3.34 -23.29
C ASN A 145 14.38 -4.43 -24.19
N ARG A 146 14.68 -4.07 -25.44
CA ARG A 146 15.11 -4.99 -26.48
C ARG A 146 16.47 -4.55 -27.02
N ALA A 147 17.30 -5.51 -27.38
CA ALA A 147 18.52 -5.25 -28.14
C ALA A 147 18.17 -4.81 -29.58
N ASP A 148 19.20 -4.57 -30.37
CA ASP A 148 19.05 -4.25 -31.79
C ASP A 148 18.15 -5.27 -32.51
N LYS A 149 17.35 -4.78 -33.46
CA LYS A 149 16.36 -5.56 -34.21
C LYS A 149 15.17 -6.09 -33.39
N GLY A 150 14.96 -5.57 -32.15
CA GLY A 150 13.83 -5.94 -31.32
C GLY A 150 13.92 -7.33 -30.69
N ILE A 151 15.13 -7.86 -30.52
CA ILE A 151 15.40 -9.18 -29.95
C ILE A 151 15.58 -9.06 -28.45
N VAL A 152 15.07 -10.03 -27.70
CA VAL A 152 15.39 -10.31 -26.30
C VAL A 152 16.14 -11.63 -26.27
N ASP A 153 17.42 -11.61 -25.94
CA ASP A 153 18.35 -12.74 -25.95
C ASP A 153 18.82 -13.16 -24.55
N HIS A 154 18.09 -12.72 -23.54
CA HIS A 154 18.38 -12.96 -22.12
C HIS A 154 17.09 -13.24 -21.34
N ASP A 155 17.25 -13.80 -20.15
CA ASP A 155 16.16 -14.02 -19.22
C ASP A 155 15.63 -12.69 -18.70
N LEU A 156 14.35 -12.42 -18.91
CA LEU A 156 13.69 -11.25 -18.32
C LEU A 156 13.52 -11.42 -16.80
N THR A 157 13.70 -10.33 -16.07
CA THR A 157 13.30 -10.25 -14.65
C THR A 157 11.80 -10.53 -14.53
N PRO A 158 11.36 -11.41 -13.61
CA PRO A 158 9.93 -11.67 -13.42
C PRO A 158 9.17 -10.37 -13.14
N LEU A 159 8.08 -10.17 -13.89
CA LEU A 159 7.22 -9.00 -13.77
C LEU A 159 5.81 -9.43 -13.33
N PHE A 160 5.26 -8.67 -12.39
CA PHE A 160 3.92 -8.89 -11.86
C PHE A 160 3.13 -7.59 -11.94
N HIS A 161 1.84 -7.73 -12.19
CA HIS A 161 0.87 -6.64 -12.20
C HIS A 161 -0.24 -6.93 -11.21
N GLY A 162 -0.75 -5.89 -10.54
CA GLY A 162 -1.92 -5.96 -9.69
C GLY A 162 -2.76 -4.71 -9.76
N GLN A 163 -4.06 -4.86 -9.59
CA GLN A 163 -5.00 -3.75 -9.59
C GLN A 163 -6.13 -3.98 -8.59
N LEU A 164 -6.54 -2.92 -7.92
CA LEU A 164 -7.71 -2.90 -7.05
C LEU A 164 -8.47 -1.60 -7.25
N ALA A 165 -9.62 -1.69 -7.91
CA ALA A 165 -10.49 -0.55 -8.11
C ALA A 165 -11.26 -0.19 -6.84
N LYS A 166 -11.44 1.12 -6.60
CA LYS A 166 -12.31 1.69 -5.56
C LYS A 166 -11.98 1.23 -4.14
N ALA A 167 -10.69 1.19 -3.78
CA ALA A 167 -10.29 1.04 -2.39
C ALA A 167 -10.89 2.18 -1.55
N ASN A 168 -11.89 1.86 -0.73
CA ASN A 168 -12.64 2.87 0.00
C ASN A 168 -12.06 3.11 1.39
N LEU A 169 -11.49 4.30 1.60
CA LEU A 169 -10.89 4.76 2.86
C LEU A 169 -11.71 5.87 3.53
N THR A 170 -12.97 6.12 3.10
CA THR A 170 -13.77 7.25 3.61
C THR A 170 -14.37 7.00 5.00
N LYS A 171 -14.56 5.74 5.38
CA LYS A 171 -15.25 5.35 6.63
C LYS A 171 -14.28 4.63 7.56
N MET A 172 -13.19 5.30 7.90
CA MET A 172 -12.26 4.73 8.86
C MET A 172 -12.47 5.42 10.20
N GLU A 173 -12.59 4.64 11.27
CA GLU A 173 -12.54 5.17 12.62
C GLU A 173 -11.17 5.82 12.85
N LYS A 174 -11.16 6.94 13.56
CA LYS A 174 -9.90 7.60 13.90
C LYS A 174 -8.94 6.62 14.58
N GLY A 175 -7.71 6.54 14.09
CA GLY A 175 -6.69 5.61 14.60
C GLY A 175 -6.84 4.16 14.14
N GLY A 176 -7.77 3.85 13.22
CA GLY A 176 -7.95 2.50 12.69
C GLY A 176 -7.02 2.17 11.54
N THR A 177 -6.67 0.89 11.41
CA THR A 177 -5.96 0.36 10.24
C THR A 177 -6.94 -0.33 9.30
N ARG A 178 -6.99 0.11 8.05
CA ARG A 178 -7.73 -0.59 7.00
C ARG A 178 -6.80 -1.44 6.17
N THR A 179 -7.05 -2.73 6.15
CA THR A 179 -6.32 -3.67 5.29
C THR A 179 -7.10 -3.94 4.02
N VAL A 180 -6.44 -3.81 2.87
CA VAL A 180 -6.95 -4.22 1.56
C VAL A 180 -5.99 -5.23 0.94
N LYS A 181 -6.50 -6.07 0.02
CA LYS A 181 -5.71 -7.10 -0.66
C LYS A 181 -5.66 -6.80 -2.15
N VAL A 182 -4.47 -6.91 -2.74
CA VAL A 182 -4.25 -6.81 -4.17
C VAL A 182 -3.70 -8.14 -4.67
N SER A 183 -4.44 -8.78 -5.58
CA SER A 183 -3.97 -9.99 -6.26
C SER A 183 -3.02 -9.61 -7.38
N LEU A 184 -1.91 -10.34 -7.47
CA LEU A 184 -0.90 -10.16 -8.51
C LEU A 184 -1.03 -11.22 -9.59
N THR A 185 -0.85 -10.80 -10.82
CA THR A 185 -0.72 -11.68 -12.00
C THR A 185 0.72 -11.60 -12.50
N LYS A 186 1.35 -12.73 -12.75
CA LYS A 186 2.69 -12.79 -13.33
C LYS A 186 2.61 -12.65 -14.84
N ASN A 187 3.32 -11.66 -15.37
CA ASN A 187 3.32 -11.32 -16.79
C ASN A 187 4.44 -12.01 -17.58
N THR A 188 5.35 -12.69 -16.88
CA THR A 188 6.46 -13.42 -17.49
C THR A 188 6.28 -14.92 -17.34
N ASN A 189 6.60 -15.66 -18.41
CA ASN A 189 6.56 -17.11 -18.43
C ASN A 189 7.94 -17.68 -18.81
N HIS A 190 8.22 -18.88 -18.32
CA HIS A 190 9.38 -19.65 -18.72
C HIS A 190 8.95 -20.79 -19.64
N PHE A 191 9.60 -20.89 -20.78
CA PHE A 191 9.44 -22.00 -21.70
C PHE A 191 10.67 -22.88 -21.64
N LYS A 192 10.45 -24.19 -21.52
CA LYS A 192 11.50 -25.19 -21.65
C LYS A 192 11.20 -26.02 -22.89
N VAL A 193 12.11 -25.97 -23.86
CA VAL A 193 12.05 -26.84 -25.03
C VAL A 193 12.91 -28.06 -24.76
N VAL A 194 12.33 -29.24 -24.87
CA VAL A 194 13.04 -30.51 -24.72
C VAL A 194 13.01 -31.23 -26.06
N LEU A 195 14.19 -31.38 -26.69
CA LEU A 195 14.35 -32.20 -27.87
C LEU A 195 14.65 -33.63 -27.46
N GLN A 196 13.93 -34.57 -28.01
CA GLN A 196 14.14 -36.01 -27.78
C GLN A 196 14.36 -36.71 -29.10
N ASN A 197 15.50 -37.37 -29.23
CA ASN A 197 15.81 -38.20 -30.37
C ASN A 197 15.50 -39.66 -30.09
N LEU A 198 14.65 -40.25 -30.92
CA LEU A 198 14.21 -41.65 -30.82
C LEU A 198 15.08 -42.58 -31.70
N SER A 199 15.99 -42.02 -32.55
CA SER A 199 16.79 -42.80 -33.51
C SER A 199 18.20 -43.10 -33.02
N GLY A 200 18.56 -42.69 -31.79
CA GLY A 200 19.88 -42.97 -31.19
C GLY A 200 21.05 -42.08 -31.70
N VAL A 201 20.76 -41.06 -32.52
CA VAL A 201 21.78 -40.06 -32.93
C VAL A 201 21.94 -39.04 -31.81
N ASN A 202 23.14 -38.64 -31.46
CA ASN A 202 23.41 -37.58 -30.52
C ASN A 202 22.95 -36.24 -31.10
N LEU A 203 22.12 -35.52 -30.35
CA LEU A 203 21.72 -34.14 -30.64
C LEU A 203 22.58 -33.19 -29.80
N SER A 204 23.18 -32.18 -30.44
CA SER A 204 23.76 -31.06 -29.73
C SER A 204 22.77 -29.91 -29.65
N ALA A 205 22.72 -29.23 -28.51
CA ALA A 205 21.91 -28.01 -28.37
C ALA A 205 22.35 -26.90 -29.34
N ASP A 206 23.65 -26.91 -29.73
CA ASP A 206 24.24 -25.94 -30.64
C ASP A 206 23.78 -26.11 -32.11
N ASP A 207 23.16 -27.25 -32.44
CA ASP A 207 22.62 -27.52 -33.78
C ASP A 207 21.25 -26.84 -34.01
N PHE A 208 20.68 -26.21 -32.98
CA PHE A 208 19.32 -25.68 -33.04
C PHE A 208 19.25 -24.23 -32.57
N ILE A 209 18.47 -23.45 -33.29
CA ILE A 209 18.09 -22.07 -32.87
C ILE A 209 16.59 -22.07 -32.63
N PHE A 210 16.19 -21.64 -31.44
CA PHE A 210 14.79 -21.45 -31.08
C PHE A 210 14.45 -19.98 -31.07
N GLN A 211 13.38 -19.61 -31.74
CA GLN A 211 12.87 -18.24 -31.75
C GLN A 211 11.38 -18.26 -31.44
N ILE A 212 10.97 -17.41 -30.50
CA ILE A 212 9.56 -17.12 -30.20
C ILE A 212 9.30 -15.70 -30.68
N THR A 213 8.27 -15.50 -31.47
CA THR A 213 7.86 -14.18 -31.96
C THR A 213 6.51 -13.83 -31.36
N ASP A 214 6.40 -12.68 -30.72
CA ASP A 214 5.17 -12.18 -30.13
C ASP A 214 5.13 -10.64 -30.16
N ASN A 215 3.93 -10.06 -30.02
CA ASN A 215 3.71 -8.61 -30.02
C ASN A 215 3.60 -8.01 -28.62
N ASN A 216 3.77 -8.79 -27.56
CA ASN A 216 3.58 -8.42 -26.17
C ASN A 216 4.77 -7.68 -25.51
N GLY A 217 5.47 -6.87 -26.27
CA GLY A 217 6.63 -6.10 -25.74
C GLY A 217 6.27 -4.89 -24.87
N LYS A 218 5.00 -4.62 -24.67
CA LYS A 218 4.50 -3.51 -23.86
C LYS A 218 3.21 -3.94 -23.16
N MET A 219 3.13 -3.66 -21.90
CA MET A 219 1.97 -3.92 -21.05
C MET A 219 1.43 -2.61 -20.54
N ASP A 220 0.15 -2.35 -20.74
CA ASP A 220 -0.52 -1.15 -20.26
C ASP A 220 -0.86 -1.26 -18.77
N TYR A 221 -1.27 -0.15 -18.18
CA TYR A 221 -1.60 -0.05 -16.74
C TYR A 221 -2.73 -1.01 -16.31
N ASP A 222 -3.57 -1.44 -17.22
CA ASP A 222 -4.68 -2.39 -17.00
C ASP A 222 -4.30 -3.85 -17.33
N ASN A 223 -3.03 -4.09 -17.57
CA ASN A 223 -2.46 -5.38 -17.95
C ASN A 223 -2.88 -5.89 -19.34
N SER A 224 -3.29 -5.00 -20.25
CA SER A 224 -3.55 -5.31 -21.66
C SER A 224 -2.30 -5.19 -22.55
#